data_fc256cd6b7dfaa75452ee06bbb29d3af
#
_entry.id   fc256cd6b7dfaa75452ee06bbb29d3af
#
_cell.length_a   1.000
_cell.length_b   1.000
_cell.length_c   1.000
_cell.angle_alpha   90.00
_cell.angle_beta   90.00
_cell.angle_gamma   90.00
#
_symmetry.space_group_name_H-M   'P 1'
#
loop_
_entity.id
_entity.type
_entity.pdbx_description
1 polymer ?
#
loop_
_entity_poly.entity_id
_entity_poly.type
_entity_poly.pdbx_seq_one_letter_code
_entity_poly.pdbx_strand_id
1 'polypeptide(L)'
;EISGYELPQLINIVFGNISMKPAIRVMELDLSDDLLSNFRGPRFGVAGLRELIGVPQRPLLFTAIKPIGLSAQQLADMAYKLALGGLDIIKDDHGLANQPFAPFKERVTRAAEAVANANAKTGLKTLYAPNVTGPTEIMLERIHFAKEAGATGLMLLPGFCGLDFLRRVAGDDSIDLPIFVHPAFM
;
A
#
# COMPACT_ATOMS: atom_id res chain seq x y z
N GLU A 1 -0.18 -23.02 -19.39
CA GLU A 1 1.17 -23.20 -20.02
C GLU A 1 1.65 -21.95 -20.75
N ILE A 2 0.81 -21.30 -21.58
CA ILE A 2 1.20 -20.12 -22.39
C ILE A 2 1.70 -18.95 -21.55
N SER A 3 1.18 -18.75 -20.34
CA SER A 3 1.62 -17.67 -19.44
C SER A 3 2.98 -17.97 -18.77
N GLY A 4 3.47 -19.20 -18.79
CA GLY A 4 4.68 -19.64 -18.08
C GLY A 4 4.61 -19.41 -16.57
N TYR A 5 3.39 -19.23 -16.02
CA TYR A 5 3.14 -18.87 -14.60
C TYR A 5 3.76 -17.53 -14.17
N GLU A 6 4.05 -16.67 -15.13
CA GLU A 6 4.57 -15.31 -14.90
C GLU A 6 3.45 -14.28 -14.99
N LEU A 7 3.27 -13.43 -13.96
CA LEU A 7 2.22 -12.41 -13.94
C LEU A 7 2.32 -11.43 -15.12
N PRO A 8 3.49 -10.89 -15.50
CA PRO A 8 3.60 -10.00 -16.66
C PRO A 8 3.13 -10.66 -17.96
N GLN A 9 3.46 -11.94 -18.17
CA GLN A 9 3.05 -12.66 -19.37
C GLN A 9 1.54 -12.95 -19.36
N LEU A 10 0.96 -13.30 -18.21
CA LEU A 10 -0.47 -13.49 -18.09
C LEU A 10 -1.21 -12.19 -18.45
N ILE A 11 -0.78 -11.06 -17.90
CA ILE A 11 -1.37 -9.74 -18.19
C ILE A 11 -1.19 -9.39 -19.68
N ASN A 12 -0.05 -9.68 -20.27
CA ASN A 12 0.21 -9.43 -21.69
C ASN A 12 -0.70 -10.28 -22.60
N ILE A 13 -0.98 -11.52 -22.24
CA ILE A 13 -1.92 -12.38 -22.99
C ILE A 13 -3.33 -11.80 -22.94
N VAL A 14 -3.78 -11.37 -21.75
CA VAL A 14 -5.14 -10.88 -21.55
C VAL A 14 -5.35 -9.47 -22.10
N PHE A 15 -4.41 -8.57 -21.86
CA PHE A 15 -4.56 -7.14 -22.14
C PHE A 15 -3.58 -6.58 -23.17
N GLY A 16 -2.62 -7.34 -23.70
CA GLY A 16 -1.59 -6.86 -24.60
C GLY A 16 -2.15 -6.14 -25.83
N ASN A 17 -2.22 -6.80 -26.99
CA ASN A 17 -2.74 -6.19 -28.21
C ASN A 17 -4.21 -5.77 -28.13
N ILE A 18 -5.01 -6.43 -27.30
CA ILE A 18 -6.42 -6.11 -27.10
C ILE A 18 -6.60 -4.72 -26.48
N SER A 19 -5.71 -4.29 -25.62
CA SER A 19 -5.77 -2.96 -25.01
C SER A 19 -5.70 -1.80 -26.01
N MET A 20 -5.17 -2.05 -27.21
CA MET A 20 -5.07 -1.07 -28.29
C MET A 20 -6.30 -1.04 -29.20
N LYS A 21 -7.27 -1.92 -29.00
CA LYS A 21 -8.46 -2.02 -29.83
C LYS A 21 -9.62 -1.26 -29.19
N PRO A 22 -10.27 -0.33 -29.93
CA PRO A 22 -11.45 0.36 -29.44
C PRO A 22 -12.63 -0.62 -29.29
N ALA A 23 -13.51 -0.33 -28.34
CA ALA A 23 -14.76 -1.06 -28.12
C ALA A 23 -14.61 -2.55 -27.73
N ILE A 24 -13.43 -2.96 -27.30
CA ILE A 24 -13.20 -4.29 -26.72
C ILE A 24 -12.95 -4.13 -25.21
N ARG A 25 -13.67 -4.93 -24.42
CA ARG A 25 -13.54 -4.95 -22.97
C ARG A 25 -13.49 -6.40 -22.48
N VAL A 26 -12.50 -6.73 -21.67
CA VAL A 26 -12.48 -7.99 -20.94
C VAL A 26 -13.55 -7.92 -19.85
N MET A 27 -14.51 -8.84 -19.88
CA MET A 27 -15.62 -8.87 -18.94
C MET A 27 -15.38 -9.81 -17.78
N GLU A 28 -14.69 -10.93 -18.06
CA GLU A 28 -14.47 -11.98 -17.08
C GLU A 28 -13.20 -12.76 -17.43
N LEU A 29 -12.52 -13.27 -16.42
CA LEU A 29 -11.41 -14.21 -16.54
C LEU A 29 -11.76 -15.46 -15.73
N ASP A 30 -11.80 -16.59 -16.41
CA ASP A 30 -11.89 -17.91 -15.78
C ASP A 30 -10.49 -18.53 -15.79
N LEU A 31 -9.85 -18.57 -14.64
CA LEU A 31 -8.48 -19.03 -14.46
C LEU A 31 -8.48 -20.35 -13.69
N SER A 32 -7.71 -21.33 -14.18
CA SER A 32 -7.58 -22.62 -13.51
C SER A 32 -6.92 -22.51 -12.13
N ASP A 33 -7.29 -23.39 -11.22
CA ASP A 33 -6.70 -23.47 -9.87
C ASP A 33 -5.19 -23.71 -9.93
N ASP A 34 -4.72 -24.47 -10.92
CA ASP A 34 -3.27 -24.70 -11.16
C ASP A 34 -2.54 -23.40 -11.45
N LEU A 35 -3.10 -22.51 -12.28
CA LEU A 35 -2.53 -21.19 -12.53
C LEU A 35 -2.61 -20.30 -11.28
N LEU A 36 -3.76 -20.27 -10.61
CA LEU A 36 -3.97 -19.44 -9.42
C LEU A 36 -3.06 -19.82 -8.25
N SER A 37 -2.74 -21.10 -8.09
CA SER A 37 -1.87 -21.61 -7.02
C SER A 37 -0.44 -21.04 -7.06
N ASN A 38 -0.02 -20.48 -8.21
CA ASN A 38 1.29 -19.84 -8.36
C ASN A 38 1.32 -18.40 -7.84
N PHE A 39 0.17 -17.83 -7.48
CA PHE A 39 0.05 -16.46 -6.98
C PHE A 39 -0.56 -16.45 -5.59
N ARG A 40 0.18 -15.95 -4.61
CA ARG A 40 -0.26 -15.90 -3.20
C ARG A 40 -1.47 -14.97 -2.96
N GLY A 41 -1.70 -14.02 -3.87
CA GLY A 41 -2.73 -13.01 -3.68
C GLY A 41 -2.44 -12.03 -2.52
N PRO A 42 -3.44 -11.32 -2.01
CA PRO A 42 -3.28 -10.42 -0.87
C PRO A 42 -3.05 -11.22 0.43
N ARG A 43 -1.95 -10.93 1.12
CA ARG A 43 -1.53 -11.64 2.33
C ARG A 43 -2.56 -11.55 3.47
N PHE A 44 -3.13 -10.40 3.70
CA PHE A 44 -4.07 -10.15 4.79
C PHE A 44 -5.53 -10.24 4.36
N GLY A 45 -5.85 -9.71 3.18
CA GLY A 45 -7.24 -9.59 2.73
C GLY A 45 -8.09 -8.79 3.70
N VAL A 46 -9.41 -8.94 3.60
CA VAL A 46 -10.36 -8.24 4.48
C VAL A 46 -10.29 -8.77 5.92
N ALA A 47 -10.23 -10.08 6.08
CA ALA A 47 -10.24 -10.73 7.39
C ALA A 47 -8.98 -10.37 8.20
N GLY A 48 -7.80 -10.56 7.62
CA GLY A 48 -6.53 -10.26 8.29
C GLY A 48 -6.36 -8.77 8.61
N LEU A 49 -6.81 -7.87 7.72
CA LEU A 49 -6.78 -6.43 8.00
C LEU A 49 -7.67 -6.08 9.20
N ARG A 50 -8.87 -6.65 9.28
CA ARG A 50 -9.79 -6.44 10.41
C ARG A 50 -9.22 -6.98 11.72
N GLU A 51 -8.54 -8.11 11.69
CA GLU A 51 -7.87 -8.69 12.84
C GLU A 51 -6.73 -7.79 13.33
N LEU A 52 -5.88 -7.30 12.43
CA LEU A 52 -4.79 -6.36 12.76
C LEU A 52 -5.30 -5.11 13.49
N ILE A 53 -6.39 -4.53 12.98
CA ILE A 53 -6.99 -3.29 13.54
C ILE A 53 -7.85 -3.60 14.79
N GLY A 54 -8.33 -4.83 14.94
CA GLY A 54 -9.24 -5.20 16.03
C GLY A 54 -10.70 -4.73 15.81
N VAL A 55 -11.12 -4.58 14.55
CA VAL A 55 -12.45 -4.08 14.17
C VAL A 55 -13.19 -5.12 13.32
N PRO A 56 -13.95 -6.04 13.94
CA PRO A 56 -14.55 -7.17 13.22
C PRO A 56 -15.71 -6.80 12.29
N GLN A 57 -16.54 -5.82 12.62
CA GLN A 57 -17.81 -5.65 11.91
C GLN A 57 -18.10 -4.23 11.38
N ARG A 58 -17.81 -3.18 12.16
CA ARG A 58 -18.14 -1.81 11.71
C ARG A 58 -17.35 -1.40 10.46
N PRO A 59 -17.79 -0.41 9.68
CA PRO A 59 -16.98 0.19 8.63
C PRO A 59 -15.63 0.66 9.17
N LEU A 60 -14.56 0.48 8.38
CA LEU A 60 -13.24 1.01 8.69
C LEU A 60 -13.15 2.46 8.25
N LEU A 61 -12.59 3.31 9.11
CA LEU A 61 -12.32 4.71 8.82
C LEU A 61 -10.93 4.87 8.21
N PHE A 62 -10.87 5.31 6.97
CA PHE A 62 -9.64 5.42 6.20
C PHE A 62 -9.44 6.84 5.68
N THR A 63 -8.24 7.42 5.88
CA THR A 63 -7.94 8.77 5.41
C THR A 63 -6.51 8.92 4.90
N ALA A 64 -6.24 10.02 4.21
CA ALA A 64 -4.90 10.44 3.79
C ALA A 64 -4.50 11.73 4.50
N ILE A 65 -3.22 11.85 4.88
CA ILE A 65 -2.66 13.11 5.41
C ILE A 65 -2.41 14.09 4.27
N LYS A 66 -3.01 15.28 4.37
CA LYS A 66 -3.05 16.37 3.36
C LYS A 66 -3.11 17.74 4.04
N PRO A 67 -2.80 18.85 3.31
CA PRO A 67 -2.37 18.94 1.93
C PRO A 67 -0.88 18.63 1.73
N ILE A 68 -0.48 18.48 0.47
CA ILE A 68 0.93 18.51 0.06
C ILE A 68 1.51 19.90 0.34
N GLY A 69 2.78 19.97 0.77
CA GLY A 69 3.45 21.21 1.12
C GLY A 69 3.66 21.40 2.63
N LEU A 70 3.01 20.55 3.44
CA LEU A 70 3.27 20.51 4.88
C LEU A 70 4.63 19.86 5.19
N SER A 71 5.29 20.35 6.24
CA SER A 71 6.52 19.73 6.73
C SER A 71 6.27 18.32 7.32
N ALA A 72 7.33 17.52 7.43
CA ALA A 72 7.25 16.21 8.06
C ALA A 72 6.65 16.26 9.48
N GLN A 73 6.97 17.30 10.25
CA GLN A 73 6.40 17.50 11.58
C GLN A 73 4.89 17.81 11.54
N GLN A 74 4.45 18.68 10.67
CA GLN A 74 3.02 19.03 10.53
C GLN A 74 2.19 17.81 10.09
N LEU A 75 2.73 16.98 9.20
CA LEU A 75 2.09 15.73 8.77
C LEU A 75 2.01 14.72 9.94
N ALA A 76 3.06 14.61 10.74
CA ALA A 76 3.06 13.75 11.93
C ALA A 76 2.07 14.23 12.99
N ASP A 77 1.99 15.54 13.26
CA ASP A 77 1.02 16.12 14.20
C ASP A 77 -0.43 15.85 13.74
N MET A 78 -0.67 15.90 12.43
CA MET A 78 -1.96 15.55 11.86
C MET A 78 -2.24 14.06 12.02
N ALA A 79 -1.30 13.18 11.70
CA ALA A 79 -1.45 11.74 11.88
C ALA A 79 -1.74 11.37 13.35
N TYR A 80 -1.06 12.01 14.29
CA TYR A 80 -1.32 11.86 15.73
C TYR A 80 -2.76 12.20 16.09
N LYS A 81 -3.25 13.39 15.66
CA LYS A 81 -4.63 13.83 15.96
C LYS A 81 -5.67 12.92 15.34
N LEU A 82 -5.45 12.47 14.11
CA LEU A 82 -6.34 11.53 13.41
C LEU A 82 -6.39 10.18 14.13
N ALA A 83 -5.26 9.64 14.55
CA ALA A 83 -5.18 8.41 15.32
C ALA A 83 -5.86 8.54 16.69
N LEU A 84 -5.65 9.66 17.41
CA LEU A 84 -6.38 9.96 18.66
C LEU A 84 -7.90 10.03 18.45
N GLY A 85 -8.32 10.52 17.28
CA GLY A 85 -9.75 10.59 16.90
C GLY A 85 -10.36 9.25 16.49
N GLY A 86 -9.60 8.16 16.49
CA GLY A 86 -10.10 6.81 16.23
C GLY A 86 -10.15 6.42 14.75
N LEU A 87 -9.36 7.05 13.89
CA LEU A 87 -9.16 6.58 12.50
C LEU A 87 -8.47 5.22 12.54
N ASP A 88 -8.96 4.27 11.73
CA ASP A 88 -8.42 2.92 11.66
C ASP A 88 -7.15 2.85 10.79
N ILE A 89 -7.15 3.60 9.70
CA ILE A 89 -6.05 3.59 8.73
C ILE A 89 -5.74 5.02 8.30
N ILE A 90 -4.50 5.39 8.44
CA ILE A 90 -3.94 6.67 7.96
C ILE A 90 -2.87 6.36 6.92
N LYS A 91 -3.00 6.93 5.75
CA LYS A 91 -1.97 6.81 4.71
C LYS A 91 -1.41 8.15 4.30
N ASP A 92 -0.24 8.15 3.68
CA ASP A 92 0.24 9.32 2.95
C ASP A 92 -0.72 9.71 1.81
N ASP A 93 -0.74 10.96 1.42
CA ASP A 93 -1.27 11.32 0.10
C ASP A 93 -0.45 10.64 -0.99
N HIS A 94 -1.13 10.24 -2.09
CA HIS A 94 -0.45 9.58 -3.20
C HIS A 94 0.62 10.48 -3.87
N GLY A 95 0.51 11.78 -3.74
CA GLY A 95 1.50 12.75 -4.21
C GLY A 95 2.69 12.98 -3.26
N LEU A 96 2.64 12.47 -2.02
CA LEU A 96 3.79 12.52 -1.12
C LEU A 96 4.79 11.41 -1.49
N ALA A 97 6.02 11.79 -1.80
CA ALA A 97 7.10 10.87 -2.12
C ALA A 97 8.37 11.25 -1.33
N ASN A 98 9.26 12.03 -1.90
CA ASN A 98 10.50 12.48 -1.24
C ASN A 98 10.77 13.95 -1.57
N GLN A 99 9.82 14.81 -1.24
CA GLN A 99 9.94 16.24 -1.49
C GLN A 99 10.80 16.94 -0.43
N PRO A 100 11.47 18.05 -0.77
CA PRO A 100 12.33 18.80 0.18
C PRO A 100 11.60 19.27 1.44
N PHE A 101 10.32 19.60 1.35
CA PHE A 101 9.52 20.06 2.51
C PHE A 101 9.12 18.91 3.47
N ALA A 102 9.14 17.66 2.98
CA ALA A 102 8.86 16.46 3.77
C ALA A 102 9.68 15.26 3.23
N PRO A 103 10.99 15.21 3.50
CA PRO A 103 11.83 14.09 3.05
C PRO A 103 11.28 12.75 3.51
N PHE A 104 11.37 11.74 2.65
CA PHE A 104 10.74 10.44 2.87
C PHE A 104 11.07 9.85 4.26
N LYS A 105 12.36 9.71 4.55
CA LYS A 105 12.80 9.07 5.80
C LYS A 105 12.32 9.85 7.03
N GLU A 106 12.44 11.16 7.02
CA GLU A 106 12.00 12.01 8.13
C GLU A 106 10.48 11.91 8.33
N ARG A 107 9.69 12.05 7.27
CA ARG A 107 8.22 11.97 7.33
C ARG A 107 7.76 10.63 7.88
N VAL A 108 8.29 9.53 7.33
CA VAL A 108 7.88 8.18 7.71
C VAL A 108 8.19 7.91 9.17
N THR A 109 9.39 8.24 9.63
CA THR A 109 9.78 8.07 11.04
C THR A 109 8.86 8.86 11.97
N ARG A 110 8.67 10.16 11.70
CA ARG A 110 7.83 11.02 12.55
C ARG A 110 6.36 10.60 12.57
N ALA A 111 5.80 10.24 11.42
CA ALA A 111 4.39 9.84 11.32
C ALA A 111 4.14 8.46 11.96
N ALA A 112 5.05 7.50 11.77
CA ALA A 112 4.95 6.20 12.43
C ALA A 112 5.03 6.33 13.96
N GLU A 113 5.98 7.09 14.48
CA GLU A 113 6.09 7.40 15.90
C GLU A 113 4.84 8.10 16.44
N ALA A 114 4.32 9.08 15.72
CA ALA A 114 3.12 9.81 16.10
C ALA A 114 1.89 8.90 16.22
N VAL A 115 1.70 7.99 15.26
CA VAL A 115 0.60 7.02 15.30
C VAL A 115 0.81 6.01 16.43
N ALA A 116 2.02 5.50 16.62
CA ALA A 116 2.34 4.59 17.72
C ALA A 116 2.05 5.22 19.10
N ASN A 117 2.43 6.50 19.30
CA ASN A 117 2.16 7.24 20.53
C ASN A 117 0.65 7.45 20.76
N ALA A 118 -0.12 7.72 19.69
CA ALA A 118 -1.58 7.81 19.78
C ALA A 118 -2.20 6.46 20.16
N ASN A 119 -1.75 5.37 19.55
CA ASN A 119 -2.20 4.01 19.84
C ASN A 119 -1.91 3.63 21.30
N ALA A 120 -0.70 3.93 21.79
CA ALA A 120 -0.34 3.69 23.20
C ALA A 120 -1.25 4.43 24.19
N LYS A 121 -1.69 5.65 23.82
CA LYS A 121 -2.58 6.48 24.63
C LYS A 121 -4.04 6.03 24.59
N THR A 122 -4.51 5.56 23.45
CA THR A 122 -5.93 5.23 23.23
C THR A 122 -6.25 3.74 23.40
N GLY A 123 -5.25 2.87 23.32
CA GLY A 123 -5.44 1.43 23.22
C GLY A 123 -5.94 0.95 21.84
N LEU A 124 -6.07 1.87 20.87
CA LEU A 124 -6.45 1.54 19.50
C LEU A 124 -5.28 0.99 18.68
N LYS A 125 -5.57 0.44 17.50
CA LYS A 125 -4.60 -0.14 16.58
C LYS A 125 -4.65 0.54 15.21
N THR A 126 -4.58 1.87 15.20
CA THR A 126 -4.51 2.64 13.96
C THR A 126 -3.29 2.25 13.14
N LEU A 127 -3.48 1.94 11.86
CA LEU A 127 -2.37 1.65 10.94
C LEU A 127 -1.89 2.95 10.28
N TYR A 128 -0.56 3.03 10.06
CA TYR A 128 0.06 4.04 9.20
C TYR A 128 0.69 3.40 7.99
N ALA A 129 0.32 3.87 6.80
CA ALA A 129 0.76 3.36 5.50
C ALA A 129 1.42 4.48 4.67
N PRO A 130 2.76 4.65 4.73
CA PRO A 130 3.49 5.58 3.89
C PRO A 130 3.43 5.19 2.42
N ASN A 131 3.49 6.20 1.53
CA ASN A 131 3.69 5.99 0.11
C ASN A 131 5.17 5.66 -0.16
N VAL A 132 5.43 4.41 -0.50
CA VAL A 132 6.78 3.92 -0.81
C VAL A 132 7.11 3.93 -2.30
N THR A 133 6.16 4.33 -3.15
CA THR A 133 6.36 4.42 -4.60
C THR A 133 7.47 5.45 -4.93
N GLY A 134 8.32 5.08 -5.85
CA GLY A 134 9.46 5.90 -6.27
C GLY A 134 10.23 5.26 -7.42
N PRO A 135 11.44 5.71 -7.71
CA PRO A 135 12.33 5.05 -8.67
C PRO A 135 12.55 3.59 -8.30
N THR A 136 12.61 2.73 -9.31
CA THR A 136 12.66 1.27 -9.14
C THR A 136 13.81 0.82 -8.22
N GLU A 137 14.96 1.50 -8.33
CA GLU A 137 16.20 1.16 -7.62
C GLU A 137 16.08 1.32 -6.11
N ILE A 138 15.22 2.24 -5.64
CA ILE A 138 15.12 2.60 -4.22
C ILE A 138 13.82 2.14 -3.55
N MET A 139 12.85 1.59 -4.30
CA MET A 139 11.57 1.22 -3.72
C MET A 139 11.69 0.16 -2.63
N LEU A 140 12.52 -0.87 -2.83
CA LEU A 140 12.73 -1.91 -1.81
C LEU A 140 13.41 -1.33 -0.55
N GLU A 141 14.40 -0.45 -0.73
CA GLU A 141 15.02 0.25 0.40
C GLU A 141 13.96 1.06 1.19
N ARG A 142 13.08 1.79 0.49
CA ARG A 142 11.99 2.53 1.12
C ARG A 142 11.03 1.64 1.90
N ILE A 143 10.70 0.47 1.36
CA ILE A 143 9.81 -0.50 2.00
C ILE A 143 10.42 -1.01 3.30
N HIS A 144 11.68 -1.49 3.25
CA HIS A 144 12.37 -1.97 4.44
C HIS A 144 12.55 -0.86 5.48
N PHE A 145 12.99 0.32 5.04
CA PHE A 145 13.08 1.49 5.92
C PHE A 145 11.73 1.82 6.59
N ALA A 146 10.64 1.83 5.83
CA ALA A 146 9.32 2.14 6.39
C ALA A 146 8.93 1.13 7.47
N LYS A 147 9.16 -0.16 7.24
CA LYS A 147 8.93 -1.22 8.23
C LYS A 147 9.79 -1.01 9.48
N GLU A 148 11.08 -0.78 9.33
CA GLU A 148 12.02 -0.52 10.44
C GLU A 148 11.65 0.73 11.22
N ALA A 149 11.16 1.77 10.56
CA ALA A 149 10.68 3.00 11.19
C ALA A 149 9.33 2.84 11.92
N GLY A 150 8.69 1.66 11.87
CA GLY A 150 7.45 1.37 12.58
C GLY A 150 6.17 1.61 11.78
N ALA A 151 6.26 1.76 10.45
CA ALA A 151 5.06 1.73 9.62
C ALA A 151 4.35 0.38 9.73
N THR A 152 3.03 0.41 9.80
CA THR A 152 2.18 -0.77 10.02
C THR A 152 1.38 -1.16 8.78
N GLY A 153 1.64 -0.51 7.67
CA GLY A 153 1.15 -0.79 6.32
C GLY A 153 2.00 -0.07 5.29
N LEU A 154 1.74 -0.31 4.03
CA LEU A 154 2.43 0.33 2.90
C LEU A 154 1.40 0.81 1.88
N MET A 155 1.68 1.90 1.18
CA MET A 155 0.93 2.29 0.00
C MET A 155 1.82 2.19 -1.24
N LEU A 156 1.30 1.52 -2.28
CA LEU A 156 1.93 1.38 -3.59
C LEU A 156 0.98 1.85 -4.70
N LEU A 157 1.56 2.42 -5.74
CA LEU A 157 0.87 2.85 -6.95
C LEU A 157 1.31 1.96 -8.13
N PRO A 158 0.66 0.82 -8.37
CA PRO A 158 1.12 -0.15 -9.38
C PRO A 158 1.08 0.39 -10.81
N GLY A 159 0.26 1.40 -11.11
CA GLY A 159 0.32 2.11 -12.37
C GLY A 159 1.70 2.74 -12.66
N PHE A 160 2.47 3.07 -11.63
CA PHE A 160 3.83 3.62 -11.75
C PHE A 160 4.94 2.61 -11.49
N CYS A 161 4.73 1.61 -10.65
CA CYS A 161 5.78 0.65 -10.29
C CYS A 161 5.60 -0.75 -10.92
N GLY A 162 4.47 -0.98 -11.57
CA GLY A 162 4.13 -2.25 -12.21
C GLY A 162 3.46 -3.25 -11.27
N LEU A 163 2.56 -4.04 -11.84
CA LEU A 163 1.80 -5.06 -11.11
C LEU A 163 2.70 -6.21 -10.62
N ASP A 164 3.76 -6.54 -11.34
CA ASP A 164 4.69 -7.59 -10.91
C ASP A 164 5.54 -7.16 -9.71
N PHE A 165 5.90 -5.89 -9.63
CA PHE A 165 6.54 -5.36 -8.43
C PHE A 165 5.60 -5.46 -7.21
N LEU A 166 4.32 -5.11 -7.38
CA LEU A 166 3.32 -5.29 -6.33
C LEU A 166 3.23 -6.76 -5.88
N ARG A 167 3.16 -7.70 -6.84
CA ARG A 167 3.15 -9.15 -6.55
C ARG A 167 4.40 -9.57 -5.77
N ARG A 168 5.58 -9.11 -6.18
CA ARG A 168 6.85 -9.39 -5.49
C ARG A 168 6.80 -8.94 -4.03
N VAL A 169 6.38 -7.70 -3.79
CA VAL A 169 6.30 -7.13 -2.43
C VAL A 169 5.26 -7.86 -1.58
N ALA A 170 4.10 -8.18 -2.15
CA ALA A 170 3.05 -8.93 -1.44
C ALA A 170 3.47 -10.37 -1.09
N GLY A 171 4.33 -10.98 -1.91
CA GLY A 171 4.84 -12.32 -1.70
C GLY A 171 6.07 -12.41 -0.79
N ASP A 172 6.67 -11.30 -0.40
CA ASP A 172 7.90 -11.27 0.41
C ASP A 172 7.56 -11.38 1.91
N ASP A 173 7.95 -12.52 2.50
CA ASP A 173 7.69 -12.79 3.92
C ASP A 173 8.50 -11.88 4.87
N SER A 174 9.60 -11.28 4.38
CA SER A 174 10.38 -10.32 5.18
C SER A 174 9.66 -8.99 5.35
N ILE A 175 8.71 -8.65 4.50
CA ILE A 175 7.94 -7.40 4.55
C ILE A 175 6.76 -7.54 5.53
N ASP A 176 5.90 -8.51 5.31
CA ASP A 176 4.78 -8.87 6.20
C ASP A 176 3.94 -7.68 6.70
N LEU A 177 3.59 -6.79 5.79
CA LEU A 177 2.74 -5.62 6.04
C LEU A 177 1.57 -5.58 5.04
N PRO A 178 0.38 -5.12 5.45
CA PRO A 178 -0.71 -4.88 4.51
C PRO A 178 -0.34 -3.81 3.49
N ILE A 179 -0.71 -4.05 2.23
CA ILE A 179 -0.41 -3.15 1.12
C ILE A 179 -1.71 -2.51 0.64
N PHE A 180 -1.77 -1.19 0.67
CA PHE A 180 -2.87 -0.41 0.13
C PHE A 180 -2.52 0.05 -1.28
N VAL A 181 -3.29 -0.40 -2.25
CA VAL A 181 -3.08 -0.08 -3.66
C VAL A 181 -3.83 1.18 -4.04
N HIS A 182 -3.13 2.15 -4.63
CA HIS A 182 -3.75 3.38 -5.13
C HIS A 182 -3.94 3.31 -6.65
N PRO A 183 -5.12 3.66 -7.19
CA PRO A 183 -5.46 3.46 -8.60
C PRO A 183 -4.92 4.53 -9.56
N ALA A 184 -4.02 5.40 -9.12
CA ALA A 184 -3.44 6.41 -10.02
C ALA A 184 -2.74 5.75 -11.21
N PHE A 185 -3.04 6.24 -12.40
CA PHE A 185 -2.55 5.72 -13.66
C PHE A 185 -2.99 4.28 -13.99
N MET A 186 -4.18 3.89 -13.54
CA MET A 186 -4.79 2.59 -13.86
C MET A 186 -6.09 2.79 -14.65
#